data_d853b8fd1faa06fd5367f34afa58cfeb
#
_entry.id   d853b8fd1faa06fd5367f34afa58cfeb
#
_cell.length_a   1.000
_cell.length_b   1.000
_cell.length_c   1.000
_cell.angle_alpha   90.00
_cell.angle_beta   90.00
_cell.angle_gamma   90.00
#
_symmetry.space_group_name_H-M   'P 1'
#
loop_
_entity.id
_entity.type
_entity.pdbx_description
1 polymer ?
#
loop_
_entity_poly.entity_id
_entity_poly.type
_entity_poly.pdbx_seq_one_letter_code
_entity_poly.pdbx_strand_id
1 'polypeptide(L)'
;MRGSKPMTASALVLTTAWISLAASQALGATLTVKAGESIQAAVKRALPGDRIEVEPGLYKETVFIDKDGIELSGIVRGGQWPVLDGENKLNDGVLVSGHGVTIERLWVKRYKGNGIMTQGSNNYRIAYNVVEGPCFYAIFPQFGKNGLVTHNVAFGSEDAAIYVGMSDNVDVVHNQTYASIIGIESENSHDILIENNYVHDNVVGIATTMLPALPVKSSDRIIIRNNVVARNNMKNTAPPGAITAGAPPGLGILVLGTDHTTVEGNLIRDNDGVGVMVSETNFLVTTPDDRMDPFPDSTQVLRNVFLNNGSNPQGTLRDLLDIAGVK
;
A
#
# COMPACT_ATOMS: atom_id res chain seq x y z
N MET A 1 -31.55 89.77 11.51
CA MET A 1 -31.84 88.67 10.60
C MET A 1 -30.53 88.20 9.98
N ARG A 2 -30.04 87.06 10.43
CA ARG A 2 -28.78 86.47 9.93
C ARG A 2 -29.13 85.15 9.24
N GLY A 3 -28.89 85.07 7.94
CA GLY A 3 -29.11 83.89 7.13
C GLY A 3 -28.00 82.88 7.30
N SER A 4 -28.39 81.62 7.59
CA SER A 4 -27.49 80.48 7.67
C SER A 4 -27.35 79.85 6.28
N LYS A 5 -26.15 79.68 5.80
CA LYS A 5 -25.82 78.91 4.58
C LYS A 5 -25.76 77.40 4.92
N PRO A 6 -26.21 76.51 4.06
CA PRO A 6 -26.03 75.08 4.24
C PRO A 6 -24.62 74.66 3.85
N MET A 7 -23.98 73.80 4.69
CA MET A 7 -22.77 73.11 4.38
C MET A 7 -23.09 71.86 3.56
N THR A 8 -22.51 71.78 2.35
CA THR A 8 -22.55 70.57 1.54
C THR A 8 -21.40 69.63 1.96
N ALA A 9 -21.77 68.47 2.51
CA ALA A 9 -20.81 67.41 2.81
C ALA A 9 -20.55 66.60 1.52
N SER A 10 -19.32 66.66 1.00
CA SER A 10 -18.86 65.79 -0.06
C SER A 10 -18.46 64.41 0.54
N ALA A 11 -19.23 63.38 0.20
CA ALA A 11 -18.87 61.99 0.56
C ALA A 11 -17.80 61.47 -0.43
N LEU A 12 -16.61 61.19 0.09
CA LEU A 12 -15.55 60.52 -0.64
C LEU A 12 -15.80 59.02 -0.66
N VAL A 13 -16.22 58.47 -1.80
CA VAL A 13 -16.37 57.01 -1.97
C VAL A 13 -15.02 56.42 -2.33
N LEU A 14 -14.36 55.75 -1.35
CA LEU A 14 -13.17 54.92 -1.57
C LEU A 14 -13.62 53.56 -2.12
N THR A 15 -13.51 53.34 -3.43
CA THR A 15 -13.65 52.03 -4.07
C THR A 15 -12.34 51.25 -3.86
N THR A 16 -12.30 50.33 -2.93
CA THR A 16 -11.24 49.32 -2.80
C THR A 16 -11.43 48.27 -3.90
N ALA A 17 -10.60 48.32 -4.93
CA ALA A 17 -10.51 47.26 -5.93
C ALA A 17 -9.80 46.05 -5.30
N TRP A 18 -10.56 44.98 -5.03
CA TRP A 18 -9.99 43.66 -4.71
C TRP A 18 -9.43 43.05 -5.98
N ILE A 19 -8.11 43.09 -6.17
CA ILE A 19 -7.42 42.29 -7.19
C ILE A 19 -7.37 40.87 -6.64
N SER A 20 -8.32 40.03 -7.06
CA SER A 20 -8.22 38.58 -6.87
C SER A 20 -7.10 38.08 -7.77
N LEU A 21 -5.93 37.84 -7.20
CA LEU A 21 -4.88 37.05 -7.84
C LEU A 21 -5.40 35.59 -7.89
N ALA A 22 -6.06 35.25 -8.98
CA ALA A 22 -6.28 33.85 -9.33
C ALA A 22 -4.89 33.27 -9.62
N ALA A 23 -4.30 32.56 -8.64
CA ALA A 23 -3.15 31.72 -8.91
C ALA A 23 -3.61 30.66 -9.93
N SER A 24 -3.34 30.90 -11.22
CA SER A 24 -3.41 29.83 -12.20
C SER A 24 -2.37 28.79 -11.75
N GLN A 25 -2.85 27.64 -11.27
CA GLN A 25 -1.95 26.49 -11.14
C GLN A 25 -1.40 26.24 -12.54
N ALA A 26 -0.14 26.57 -12.76
CA ALA A 26 0.56 26.21 -13.98
C ALA A 26 0.50 24.67 -14.04
N LEU A 27 -0.12 24.12 -15.06
CA LEU A 27 -0.03 22.69 -15.35
C LEU A 27 1.45 22.37 -15.46
N GLY A 28 1.92 21.36 -14.69
CA GLY A 28 3.31 20.94 -14.74
C GLY A 28 3.74 20.59 -16.17
N ALA A 29 5.00 20.79 -16.47
CA ALA A 29 5.57 20.42 -17.77
C ALA A 29 5.57 18.90 -17.93
N THR A 30 5.52 18.43 -19.18
CA THR A 30 5.68 17.01 -19.48
C THR A 30 7.08 16.77 -20.04
N LEU A 31 7.83 15.89 -19.38
CA LEU A 31 9.13 15.40 -19.84
C LEU A 31 8.95 13.96 -20.36
N THR A 32 9.30 13.74 -21.61
CA THR A 32 9.27 12.38 -22.20
C THR A 32 10.64 11.73 -22.06
N VAL A 33 10.64 10.48 -21.60
CA VAL A 33 11.82 9.61 -21.50
C VAL A 33 11.71 8.51 -22.55
N LYS A 34 12.59 8.50 -23.54
CA LYS A 34 12.63 7.50 -24.60
C LYS A 34 13.43 6.27 -24.19
N ALA A 35 13.22 5.16 -24.88
CA ALA A 35 14.04 3.97 -24.70
C ALA A 35 15.54 4.28 -24.81
N GLY A 36 16.31 3.83 -23.82
CA GLY A 36 17.76 4.11 -23.73
C GLY A 36 18.13 5.43 -23.01
N GLU A 37 17.16 6.27 -22.66
CA GLU A 37 17.37 7.42 -21.79
C GLU A 37 17.17 7.03 -20.31
N SER A 38 17.61 7.89 -19.38
CA SER A 38 17.47 7.65 -17.95
C SER A 38 16.23 8.36 -17.38
N ILE A 39 15.36 7.59 -16.73
CA ILE A 39 14.21 8.10 -15.97
C ILE A 39 14.71 8.99 -14.82
N GLN A 40 15.75 8.55 -14.08
CA GLN A 40 16.32 9.33 -12.99
C GLN A 40 16.89 10.68 -13.44
N ALA A 41 17.45 10.74 -14.65
CA ALA A 41 17.91 12.01 -15.20
C ALA A 41 16.74 12.96 -15.52
N ALA A 42 15.59 12.44 -15.95
CA ALA A 42 14.39 13.24 -16.14
C ALA A 42 13.82 13.73 -14.79
N VAL A 43 13.73 12.85 -13.78
CA VAL A 43 13.32 13.23 -12.42
C VAL A 43 14.18 14.34 -11.84
N LYS A 44 15.51 14.29 -12.05
CA LYS A 44 16.42 15.36 -11.58
C LYS A 44 16.13 16.72 -12.22
N ARG A 45 15.74 16.75 -13.51
CA ARG A 45 15.41 17.98 -14.24
C ARG A 45 14.00 18.49 -13.96
N ALA A 46 13.07 17.59 -13.60
CA ALA A 46 11.68 17.94 -13.34
C ALA A 46 11.55 18.94 -12.18
N LEU A 47 10.55 19.79 -12.25
CA LEU A 47 10.11 20.66 -11.16
C LEU A 47 8.92 20.01 -10.43
N PRO A 48 8.63 20.42 -9.18
CA PRO A 48 7.42 19.97 -8.50
C PRO A 48 6.16 20.17 -9.36
N GLY A 49 5.31 19.13 -9.44
CA GLY A 49 4.11 19.13 -10.26
C GLY A 49 4.32 18.70 -11.72
N ASP A 50 5.53 18.41 -12.15
CA ASP A 50 5.79 17.95 -13.52
C ASP A 50 5.37 16.49 -13.73
N ARG A 51 5.04 16.17 -14.99
CA ARG A 51 4.75 14.80 -15.45
C ARG A 51 5.97 14.26 -16.22
N ILE A 52 6.34 13.01 -15.90
CA ILE A 52 7.40 12.27 -16.57
C ILE A 52 6.76 11.08 -17.29
N GLU A 53 6.68 11.15 -18.60
CA GLU A 53 6.16 10.08 -19.46
C GLU A 53 7.28 9.17 -19.92
N VAL A 54 7.19 7.89 -19.58
CA VAL A 54 8.21 6.89 -19.90
C VAL A 54 7.74 6.04 -21.06
N GLU A 55 8.45 6.07 -22.20
CA GLU A 55 8.14 5.22 -23.35
C GLU A 55 8.46 3.74 -23.09
N PRO A 56 7.84 2.80 -23.84
CA PRO A 56 8.19 1.39 -23.76
C PRO A 56 9.69 1.18 -23.97
N GLY A 57 10.30 0.37 -23.09
CA GLY A 57 11.74 0.12 -23.12
C GLY A 57 12.21 -0.59 -21.87
N LEU A 58 13.49 -0.93 -21.83
CA LEU A 58 14.15 -1.54 -20.67
C LEU A 58 15.04 -0.51 -19.97
N TYR A 59 14.75 -0.27 -18.71
CA TYR A 59 15.43 0.70 -17.86
C TYR A 59 16.08 -0.04 -16.68
N LYS A 60 17.41 0.06 -16.56
CA LYS A 60 18.19 -0.66 -15.55
C LYS A 60 18.74 0.34 -14.53
N GLU A 61 17.86 0.90 -13.75
CA GLU A 61 18.18 1.94 -12.80
C GLU A 61 17.24 1.93 -11.58
N THR A 62 17.63 2.59 -10.50
CA THR A 62 16.76 2.98 -9.40
C THR A 62 16.28 4.41 -9.65
N VAL A 63 14.99 4.64 -9.46
CA VAL A 63 14.37 5.95 -9.61
C VAL A 63 14.02 6.49 -8.22
N PHE A 64 14.62 7.62 -7.84
CA PHE A 64 14.33 8.32 -6.59
C PHE A 64 13.60 9.63 -6.86
N ILE A 65 12.41 9.80 -6.27
CA ILE A 65 11.54 10.97 -6.42
C ILE A 65 11.42 11.66 -5.06
N ASP A 66 12.11 12.80 -4.92
CA ASP A 66 12.12 13.63 -3.71
C ASP A 66 11.31 14.93 -3.86
N LYS A 67 10.69 15.15 -5.02
CA LYS A 67 9.92 16.36 -5.34
C LYS A 67 8.43 16.09 -5.26
N ASP A 68 7.69 17.07 -4.77
CA ASP A 68 6.25 17.00 -4.63
C ASP A 68 5.52 17.04 -5.99
N GLY A 69 4.37 16.34 -6.06
CA GLY A 69 3.45 16.39 -7.18
C GLY A 69 3.98 15.74 -8.48
N ILE A 70 5.11 15.04 -8.45
CA ILE A 70 5.63 14.36 -9.65
C ILE A 70 4.67 13.25 -10.05
N GLU A 71 4.31 13.22 -11.32
CA GLU A 71 3.62 12.10 -11.96
C GLU A 71 4.61 11.31 -12.83
N LEU A 72 4.99 10.11 -12.39
CA LEU A 72 5.78 9.16 -13.16
C LEU A 72 4.82 8.16 -13.85
N SER A 73 4.64 8.30 -15.14
CA SER A 73 3.62 7.57 -15.90
C SER A 73 4.23 6.82 -17.09
N GLY A 74 4.03 5.51 -17.11
CA GLY A 74 4.42 4.68 -18.25
C GLY A 74 3.45 4.79 -19.43
N ILE A 75 4.00 4.81 -20.63
CA ILE A 75 3.24 4.68 -21.86
C ILE A 75 3.22 3.20 -22.27
N VAL A 76 2.02 2.60 -22.32
CA VAL A 76 1.87 1.21 -22.79
C VAL A 76 1.33 1.22 -24.21
N ARG A 77 2.06 0.63 -25.16
CA ARG A 77 1.67 0.58 -26.58
C ARG A 77 1.76 -0.83 -27.13
N GLY A 78 0.65 -1.38 -27.62
CA GLY A 78 0.63 -2.71 -28.23
C GLY A 78 1.14 -3.82 -27.29
N GLY A 79 0.89 -3.71 -25.99
CA GLY A 79 1.38 -4.65 -24.97
C GLY A 79 2.84 -4.45 -24.56
N GLN A 80 3.53 -3.47 -25.12
CA GLN A 80 4.90 -3.10 -24.69
C GLN A 80 4.85 -2.08 -23.55
N TRP A 81 5.65 -2.36 -22.52
CA TRP A 81 5.71 -1.60 -21.27
C TRP A 81 7.06 -0.89 -21.10
N PRO A 82 7.11 0.22 -20.37
CA PRO A 82 8.35 0.64 -19.73
C PRO A 82 8.66 -0.31 -18.59
N VAL A 83 9.77 -1.05 -18.72
CA VAL A 83 10.21 -2.08 -17.79
C VAL A 83 11.39 -1.57 -16.98
N LEU A 84 11.21 -1.36 -15.68
CA LEU A 84 12.31 -1.13 -14.75
C LEU A 84 12.81 -2.50 -14.28
N ASP A 85 14.08 -2.80 -14.51
CA ASP A 85 14.66 -4.11 -14.23
C ASP A 85 15.92 -3.98 -13.38
N GLY A 86 15.84 -4.43 -12.13
CA GLY A 86 16.94 -4.40 -11.17
C GLY A 86 18.01 -5.48 -11.41
N GLU A 87 17.80 -6.41 -12.37
CA GLU A 87 18.70 -7.50 -12.71
C GLU A 87 19.15 -8.36 -11.50
N ASN A 88 18.37 -8.40 -10.42
CA ASN A 88 18.72 -8.96 -9.11
C ASN A 88 20.00 -8.34 -8.49
N LYS A 89 20.33 -7.10 -8.86
CA LYS A 89 21.52 -6.38 -8.39
C LYS A 89 21.15 -5.11 -7.63
N LEU A 90 20.21 -4.33 -8.18
CA LEU A 90 19.74 -3.09 -7.57
C LEU A 90 18.82 -3.35 -6.40
N ASN A 91 18.78 -2.43 -5.43
CA ASN A 91 18.01 -2.61 -4.21
C ASN A 91 16.54 -2.26 -4.44
N ASP A 92 16.23 -1.02 -4.80
CA ASP A 92 14.85 -0.54 -4.96
C ASP A 92 14.60 -0.09 -6.39
N GLY A 93 13.38 -0.31 -6.89
CA GLY A 93 12.97 0.11 -8.23
C GLY A 93 12.61 1.60 -8.27
N VAL A 94 11.54 1.97 -7.58
CA VAL A 94 11.09 3.36 -7.40
C VAL A 94 11.00 3.67 -5.92
N LEU A 95 11.74 4.68 -5.47
CA LEU A 95 11.72 5.18 -4.10
C LEU A 95 11.19 6.61 -4.08
N VAL A 96 10.19 6.88 -3.23
CA VAL A 96 9.49 8.18 -3.17
C VAL A 96 9.54 8.76 -1.78
N SER A 97 9.96 10.01 -1.66
CA SER A 97 9.83 10.82 -0.43
C SER A 97 9.05 12.12 -0.65
N GLY A 98 8.81 12.53 -1.91
CA GLY A 98 7.95 13.67 -2.24
C GLY A 98 6.48 13.39 -1.94
N HIS A 99 5.69 14.43 -1.70
CA HIS A 99 4.25 14.35 -1.45
C HIS A 99 3.44 14.50 -2.75
N GLY A 100 2.22 13.96 -2.79
CA GLY A 100 1.33 14.10 -3.95
C GLY A 100 1.84 13.38 -5.21
N VAL A 101 2.74 12.41 -5.07
CA VAL A 101 3.36 11.70 -6.19
C VAL A 101 2.43 10.63 -6.74
N THR A 102 2.37 10.53 -8.06
CA THR A 102 1.68 9.43 -8.76
C THR A 102 2.69 8.56 -9.49
N ILE A 103 2.56 7.22 -9.32
CA ILE A 103 3.36 6.20 -10.02
C ILE A 103 2.40 5.28 -10.74
N GLU A 104 2.46 5.24 -12.06
CA GLU A 104 1.53 4.41 -12.80
C GLU A 104 2.07 3.80 -14.10
N ARG A 105 1.48 2.66 -14.49
CA ARG A 105 1.74 1.97 -15.77
C ARG A 105 3.21 1.61 -16.01
N LEU A 106 3.90 1.19 -14.96
CA LEU A 106 5.24 0.65 -15.01
C LEU A 106 5.24 -0.87 -14.78
N TRP A 107 6.16 -1.56 -15.40
CA TRP A 107 6.50 -2.95 -15.03
C TRP A 107 7.84 -2.92 -14.29
N VAL A 108 7.80 -3.17 -13.00
CA VAL A 108 8.96 -3.12 -12.10
C VAL A 108 9.31 -4.55 -11.69
N LYS A 109 10.57 -4.97 -11.89
CA LYS A 109 10.94 -6.35 -11.60
C LYS A 109 12.40 -6.55 -11.18
N ARG A 110 12.64 -7.66 -10.48
CA ARG A 110 13.95 -8.18 -10.11
C ARG A 110 14.81 -7.18 -9.32
N TYR A 111 14.21 -6.48 -8.36
CA TYR A 111 14.91 -5.68 -7.35
C TYR A 111 15.06 -6.49 -6.05
N LYS A 112 16.18 -6.33 -5.32
CA LYS A 112 16.43 -7.11 -4.10
C LYS A 112 15.65 -6.63 -2.90
N GLY A 113 15.45 -5.33 -2.77
CA GLY A 113 14.68 -4.71 -1.70
C GLY A 113 13.23 -4.54 -2.09
N ASN A 114 12.84 -3.37 -2.59
CA ASN A 114 11.46 -3.06 -2.88
C ASN A 114 11.23 -2.76 -4.37
N GLY A 115 10.06 -3.12 -4.88
CA GLY A 115 9.67 -2.73 -6.23
C GLY A 115 9.33 -1.24 -6.30
N ILE A 116 8.26 -0.81 -5.61
CA ILE A 116 7.83 0.59 -5.47
C ILE A 116 7.66 0.88 -3.99
N MET A 117 8.42 1.82 -3.45
CA MET A 117 8.37 2.20 -2.05
C MET A 117 8.08 3.69 -1.88
N THR A 118 7.20 4.05 -0.95
CA THR A 118 7.07 5.43 -0.47
C THR A 118 7.53 5.52 0.98
N GLN A 119 8.33 6.53 1.30
CA GLN A 119 8.88 6.76 2.64
C GLN A 119 8.45 8.13 3.14
N GLY A 120 7.48 8.16 4.04
CA GLY A 120 6.93 9.41 4.58
C GLY A 120 6.15 10.28 3.59
N SER A 121 5.83 9.74 2.42
CA SER A 121 5.07 10.44 1.37
C SER A 121 3.58 10.49 1.73
N ASN A 122 2.96 11.66 1.57
CA ASN A 122 1.52 11.85 1.76
C ASN A 122 0.82 12.11 0.43
N ASN A 123 -0.47 11.78 0.36
CA ASN A 123 -1.32 12.00 -0.82
C ASN A 123 -0.77 11.32 -2.09
N TYR A 124 -0.14 10.16 -1.94
CA TYR A 124 0.44 9.40 -3.05
C TYR A 124 -0.60 8.52 -3.74
N ARG A 125 -0.33 8.20 -5.00
CA ARG A 125 -1.10 7.26 -5.80
C ARG A 125 -0.18 6.27 -6.53
N ILE A 126 -0.34 4.98 -6.27
CA ILE A 126 0.37 3.90 -6.96
C ILE A 126 -0.67 3.05 -7.70
N ALA A 127 -0.67 3.11 -9.04
CA ALA A 127 -1.78 2.53 -9.81
C ALA A 127 -1.38 1.91 -11.13
N TYR A 128 -2.07 0.84 -11.53
CA TYR A 128 -1.90 0.18 -12.82
C TYR A 128 -0.49 -0.32 -13.10
N ASN A 129 0.29 -0.62 -12.06
CA ASN A 129 1.63 -1.16 -12.20
C ASN A 129 1.59 -2.69 -12.18
N VAL A 130 2.59 -3.29 -12.82
CA VAL A 130 2.95 -4.70 -12.64
C VAL A 130 4.26 -4.73 -11.84
N VAL A 131 4.23 -5.34 -10.65
CA VAL A 131 5.43 -5.46 -9.81
C VAL A 131 5.72 -6.93 -9.54
N GLU A 132 6.84 -7.39 -10.07
CA GLU A 132 7.26 -8.79 -10.09
C GLU A 132 8.52 -9.00 -9.27
N GLY A 133 8.49 -9.97 -8.34
CA GLY A 133 9.65 -10.37 -7.56
C GLY A 133 10.79 -11.02 -8.38
N PRO A 134 11.83 -11.56 -7.74
CA PRO A 134 12.00 -11.53 -6.30
C PRO A 134 12.32 -10.12 -5.79
N CYS A 135 11.64 -9.72 -4.74
CA CYS A 135 11.88 -8.51 -3.96
C CYS A 135 11.33 -8.76 -2.55
N PHE A 136 11.79 -7.99 -1.58
CA PHE A 136 11.29 -8.15 -0.22
C PHE A 136 9.80 -7.75 -0.19
N TYR A 137 9.48 -6.51 -0.60
CA TYR A 137 8.11 -6.05 -0.84
C TYR A 137 7.94 -5.58 -2.29
N ALA A 138 6.84 -5.95 -2.95
CA ALA A 138 6.60 -5.45 -4.30
C ALA A 138 6.12 -3.98 -4.26
N ILE A 139 5.09 -3.65 -3.46
CA ILE A 139 4.61 -2.29 -3.24
C ILE A 139 4.62 -2.01 -1.75
N PHE A 140 5.38 -1.00 -1.31
CA PHE A 140 5.65 -0.72 0.09
C PHE A 140 5.45 0.76 0.45
N PRO A 141 4.23 1.24 0.69
CA PRO A 141 4.01 2.52 1.34
C PRO A 141 4.30 2.43 2.84
N GLN A 142 5.15 3.36 3.34
CA GLN A 142 5.58 3.41 4.73
C GLN A 142 5.59 4.85 5.26
N PHE A 143 5.12 5.02 6.52
CA PHE A 143 5.08 6.31 7.23
C PHE A 143 4.35 7.44 6.50
N GLY A 144 3.41 7.10 5.60
CA GLY A 144 2.66 8.05 4.82
C GLY A 144 1.21 8.19 5.25
N LYS A 145 0.52 9.18 4.67
CA LYS A 145 -0.92 9.42 4.88
C LYS A 145 -1.65 9.69 3.58
N ASN A 146 -2.95 9.35 3.56
CA ASN A 146 -3.84 9.62 2.44
C ASN A 146 -3.33 8.97 1.14
N GLY A 147 -2.99 7.69 1.23
CA GLY A 147 -2.44 6.93 0.11
C GLY A 147 -3.50 6.17 -0.66
N LEU A 148 -3.28 5.98 -1.96
CA LEU A 148 -4.10 5.11 -2.80
C LEU A 148 -3.22 4.12 -3.56
N VAL A 149 -3.40 2.82 -3.29
CA VAL A 149 -2.76 1.70 -4.00
C VAL A 149 -3.85 0.96 -4.76
N THR A 150 -3.89 1.08 -6.09
CA THR A 150 -5.05 0.60 -6.84
C THR A 150 -4.73 0.03 -8.21
N HIS A 151 -5.47 -1.01 -8.63
CA HIS A 151 -5.35 -1.63 -9.96
C HIS A 151 -3.92 -2.11 -10.29
N ASN A 152 -3.15 -2.52 -9.28
CA ASN A 152 -1.84 -3.09 -9.49
C ASN A 152 -1.91 -4.62 -9.53
N VAL A 153 -0.95 -5.22 -10.21
CA VAL A 153 -0.65 -6.66 -10.13
C VAL A 153 0.70 -6.80 -9.45
N ALA A 154 0.73 -7.39 -8.25
CA ALA A 154 1.94 -7.53 -7.45
C ALA A 154 2.14 -8.99 -7.06
N PHE A 155 3.32 -9.56 -7.31
CA PHE A 155 3.55 -10.99 -7.08
C PHE A 155 5.02 -11.38 -6.93
N GLY A 156 5.24 -12.55 -6.34
CA GLY A 156 6.55 -13.17 -6.24
C GLY A 156 7.47 -12.55 -5.18
N SER A 157 6.92 -11.83 -4.20
CA SER A 157 7.68 -11.19 -3.12
C SER A 157 8.11 -12.21 -2.08
N GLU A 158 9.30 -12.00 -1.49
CA GLU A 158 9.85 -12.83 -0.42
C GLU A 158 9.17 -12.57 0.94
N ASP A 159 8.38 -11.51 1.03
CA ASP A 159 7.51 -11.19 2.16
C ASP A 159 6.12 -10.76 1.62
N ALA A 160 5.69 -9.53 1.72
CA ALA A 160 4.37 -9.12 1.25
C ALA A 160 4.38 -8.56 -0.19
N ALA A 161 3.36 -8.90 -1.00
CA ALA A 161 3.18 -8.29 -2.31
C ALA A 161 2.77 -6.81 -2.20
N ILE A 162 1.84 -6.48 -1.30
CA ILE A 162 1.54 -5.10 -0.92
C ILE A 162 1.64 -5.01 0.59
N TYR A 163 2.53 -4.14 1.08
CA TYR A 163 2.71 -3.89 2.50
C TYR A 163 2.47 -2.41 2.82
N VAL A 164 1.52 -2.14 3.71
CA VAL A 164 1.22 -0.80 4.24
C VAL A 164 1.73 -0.74 5.67
N GLY A 165 2.81 -0.01 5.92
CA GLY A 165 3.46 0.02 7.22
C GLY A 165 3.42 1.39 7.89
N MET A 166 3.01 1.45 9.17
CA MET A 166 3.05 2.64 10.02
C MET A 166 2.45 3.88 9.32
N SER A 167 1.33 3.67 8.64
CA SER A 167 0.68 4.64 7.77
C SER A 167 -0.74 4.92 8.24
N ASP A 168 -1.31 6.06 7.84
CA ASP A 168 -2.68 6.45 8.19
C ASP A 168 -3.49 6.75 6.92
N ASN A 169 -4.77 6.35 6.90
CA ASN A 169 -5.72 6.64 5.83
C ASN A 169 -5.20 6.21 4.46
N VAL A 170 -5.07 4.88 4.26
CA VAL A 170 -4.60 4.30 3.00
C VAL A 170 -5.64 3.34 2.45
N ASP A 171 -5.98 3.53 1.18
CA ASP A 171 -6.86 2.64 0.44
C ASP A 171 -6.04 1.68 -0.44
N VAL A 172 -6.20 0.37 -0.22
CA VAL A 172 -5.64 -0.71 -1.03
C VAL A 172 -6.79 -1.39 -1.75
N VAL A 173 -7.06 -0.98 -2.97
CA VAL A 173 -8.31 -1.36 -3.66
C VAL A 173 -8.09 -1.83 -5.09
N HIS A 174 -8.86 -2.83 -5.53
CA HIS A 174 -8.83 -3.34 -6.91
C HIS A 174 -7.47 -3.89 -7.35
N ASN A 175 -6.65 -4.42 -6.45
CA ASN A 175 -5.38 -5.02 -6.79
C ASN A 175 -5.50 -6.54 -6.95
N GLN A 176 -4.55 -7.13 -7.66
CA GLN A 176 -4.33 -8.57 -7.69
C GLN A 176 -2.97 -8.89 -7.06
N THR A 177 -2.95 -9.84 -6.09
CA THR A 177 -1.71 -10.27 -5.44
C THR A 177 -1.63 -11.79 -5.37
N TYR A 178 -0.45 -12.35 -5.72
CA TYR A 178 -0.25 -13.80 -5.68
C TYR A 178 1.24 -14.18 -5.60
N ALA A 179 1.51 -15.45 -5.34
CA ALA A 179 2.85 -16.04 -5.30
C ALA A 179 3.82 -15.35 -4.32
N SER A 180 3.32 -14.82 -3.21
CA SER A 180 4.10 -14.16 -2.16
C SER A 180 3.85 -14.82 -0.80
N ILE A 181 4.64 -14.49 0.23
CA ILE A 181 4.35 -14.99 1.58
C ILE A 181 3.03 -14.37 2.07
N ILE A 182 2.88 -13.07 1.97
CA ILE A 182 1.62 -12.39 2.28
C ILE A 182 1.12 -11.67 1.03
N GLY A 183 -0.16 -11.81 0.70
CA GLY A 183 -0.74 -11.11 -0.44
C GLY A 183 -0.86 -9.61 -0.20
N ILE A 184 -1.58 -9.21 0.88
CA ILE A 184 -1.70 -7.81 1.32
C ILE A 184 -1.50 -7.77 2.83
N GLU A 185 -0.65 -6.87 3.29
CA GLU A 185 -0.38 -6.65 4.71
C GLU A 185 -0.59 -5.19 5.11
N SER A 186 -1.23 -4.99 6.27
CA SER A 186 -1.29 -3.71 6.97
C SER A 186 -0.65 -3.89 8.34
N GLU A 187 0.43 -3.16 8.63
CA GLU A 187 1.18 -3.35 9.85
C GLU A 187 1.34 -2.03 10.62
N ASN A 188 0.97 -2.05 11.92
CA ASN A 188 1.04 -0.90 12.83
C ASN A 188 0.48 0.40 12.20
N SER A 189 -0.68 0.29 11.55
CA SER A 189 -1.28 1.32 10.71
C SER A 189 -2.72 1.63 11.16
N HIS A 190 -3.26 2.78 10.73
CA HIS A 190 -4.60 3.21 11.13
C HIS A 190 -5.43 3.65 9.93
N ASP A 191 -6.76 3.48 10.04
CA ASP A 191 -7.71 3.91 9.00
C ASP A 191 -7.40 3.30 7.62
N ILE A 192 -7.21 1.98 7.56
CA ILE A 192 -6.84 1.27 6.33
C ILE A 192 -8.06 0.60 5.72
N LEU A 193 -8.28 0.82 4.43
CA LEU A 193 -9.29 0.13 3.65
C LEU A 193 -8.64 -0.87 2.66
N ILE A 194 -8.97 -2.16 2.80
CA ILE A 194 -8.57 -3.22 1.87
C ILE A 194 -9.84 -3.72 1.19
N GLU A 195 -10.11 -3.31 -0.04
CA GLU A 195 -11.40 -3.54 -0.69
C GLU A 195 -11.28 -3.97 -2.16
N ASN A 196 -12.16 -4.88 -2.60
CA ASN A 196 -12.28 -5.31 -3.99
C ASN A 196 -10.97 -5.86 -4.58
N ASN A 197 -10.11 -6.47 -3.77
CA ASN A 197 -8.88 -7.09 -4.24
C ASN A 197 -9.10 -8.58 -4.56
N TYR A 198 -8.30 -9.12 -5.48
CA TYR A 198 -8.16 -10.54 -5.72
C TYR A 198 -6.84 -11.04 -5.17
N VAL A 199 -6.89 -11.72 -4.01
CA VAL A 199 -5.73 -12.18 -3.24
C VAL A 199 -5.70 -13.70 -3.25
N HIS A 200 -4.76 -14.29 -3.95
CA HIS A 200 -4.79 -15.74 -4.17
C HIS A 200 -3.39 -16.36 -4.31
N ASP A 201 -3.32 -17.65 -4.04
CA ASP A 201 -2.10 -18.42 -4.26
C ASP A 201 -0.87 -17.78 -3.56
N ASN A 202 -1.04 -17.33 -2.32
CA ASN A 202 0.01 -16.90 -1.38
C ASN A 202 0.15 -17.94 -0.24
N VAL A 203 1.01 -17.69 0.73
CA VAL A 203 1.02 -18.46 2.00
C VAL A 203 -0.09 -17.96 2.93
N VAL A 204 -0.20 -16.65 3.07
CA VAL A 204 -1.27 -15.92 3.77
C VAL A 204 -1.92 -14.95 2.79
N GLY A 205 -3.24 -14.89 2.77
CA GLY A 205 -3.95 -13.99 1.86
C GLY A 205 -3.82 -12.53 2.28
N ILE A 206 -4.57 -12.11 3.30
CA ILE A 206 -4.55 -10.75 3.85
C ILE A 206 -4.14 -10.83 5.32
N ALA A 207 -3.23 -9.99 5.76
CA ALA A 207 -2.85 -9.86 7.16
C ALA A 207 -3.00 -8.42 7.65
N THR A 208 -3.55 -8.25 8.85
CA THR A 208 -3.43 -7.02 9.62
C THR A 208 -2.68 -7.36 10.89
N THR A 209 -1.58 -6.66 11.12
CA THR A 209 -0.63 -7.03 12.17
C THR A 209 -0.25 -5.83 13.02
N MET A 210 0.04 -6.10 14.29
CA MET A 210 0.68 -5.16 15.18
C MET A 210 1.92 -5.80 15.77
N LEU A 211 3.10 -5.33 15.39
CA LEU A 211 4.37 -5.93 15.78
C LEU A 211 5.19 -5.02 16.72
N PRO A 212 5.88 -5.60 17.73
CA PRO A 212 6.54 -4.83 18.78
C PRO A 212 7.80 -4.09 18.33
N ALA A 213 8.49 -4.58 17.30
CA ALA A 213 9.77 -4.00 16.87
C ALA A 213 9.65 -2.63 16.19
N LEU A 214 8.44 -2.21 15.80
CA LEU A 214 8.19 -1.00 15.04
C LEU A 214 7.97 0.22 15.94
N PRO A 215 8.22 1.45 15.45
CA PRO A 215 8.08 2.67 16.26
C PRO A 215 6.62 3.03 16.59
N VAL A 216 5.66 2.77 15.69
CA VAL A 216 4.22 2.92 15.96
C VAL A 216 3.77 1.71 16.77
N LYS A 217 3.04 1.94 17.88
CA LYS A 217 2.68 0.91 18.86
C LYS A 217 1.17 0.64 18.95
N SER A 218 0.46 0.99 17.91
CA SER A 218 -0.97 0.72 17.76
C SER A 218 -1.32 0.45 16.32
N SER A 219 -2.43 -0.27 16.11
CA SER A 219 -2.98 -0.54 14.79
C SER A 219 -4.49 -0.68 14.93
N ASP A 220 -5.28 0.18 14.31
CA ASP A 220 -6.73 0.16 14.50
C ASP A 220 -7.53 0.71 13.30
N ARG A 221 -8.86 0.50 13.34
CA ARG A 221 -9.83 0.96 12.33
C ARG A 221 -9.49 0.47 10.93
N ILE A 222 -9.32 -0.85 10.81
CA ILE A 222 -9.00 -1.51 9.54
C ILE A 222 -10.26 -2.15 8.99
N ILE A 223 -10.56 -1.92 7.72
CA ILE A 223 -11.71 -2.50 7.02
C ILE A 223 -11.22 -3.39 5.88
N ILE A 224 -11.55 -4.69 5.96
CA ILE A 224 -11.28 -5.68 4.91
C ILE A 224 -12.61 -6.12 4.33
N ARG A 225 -12.96 -5.63 3.14
CA ARG A 225 -14.29 -5.93 2.60
C ARG A 225 -14.31 -6.20 1.10
N ASN A 226 -15.30 -6.99 0.69
CA ASN A 226 -15.57 -7.27 -0.73
C ASN A 226 -14.38 -7.86 -1.50
N ASN A 227 -13.41 -8.50 -0.82
CA ASN A 227 -12.28 -9.14 -1.46
C ASN A 227 -12.60 -10.59 -1.84
N VAL A 228 -11.91 -11.10 -2.83
CA VAL A 228 -11.83 -12.54 -3.12
C VAL A 228 -10.48 -13.03 -2.59
N VAL A 229 -10.52 -13.87 -1.55
CA VAL A 229 -9.33 -14.42 -0.87
C VAL A 229 -9.33 -15.93 -1.04
N ALA A 230 -8.45 -16.45 -1.91
CA ALA A 230 -8.60 -17.83 -2.37
C ALA A 230 -7.27 -18.58 -2.50
N ARG A 231 -7.26 -19.87 -2.11
CA ARG A 231 -6.13 -20.79 -2.33
C ARG A 231 -4.78 -20.27 -1.84
N ASN A 232 -4.73 -19.61 -0.69
CA ASN A 232 -3.49 -19.12 -0.13
C ASN A 232 -2.75 -20.26 0.60
N ASN A 233 -2.38 -21.29 -0.15
CA ASN A 233 -1.87 -22.57 0.33
C ASN A 233 -0.39 -22.82 -0.08
N MET A 234 0.33 -21.79 -0.51
CA MET A 234 1.73 -21.95 -0.90
C MET A 234 2.56 -22.42 0.29
N LYS A 235 3.57 -23.22 0.02
CA LYS A 235 4.57 -23.54 1.02
C LYS A 235 5.29 -22.27 1.47
N ASN A 236 5.38 -22.07 2.77
CA ASN A 236 6.14 -20.95 3.33
C ASN A 236 7.63 -21.13 3.04
N THR A 237 8.21 -20.18 2.32
CA THR A 237 9.63 -20.13 1.94
C THR A 237 10.37 -18.98 2.59
N ALA A 238 9.75 -18.27 3.54
CA ALA A 238 10.42 -17.21 4.27
C ALA A 238 11.69 -17.72 4.97
N PRO A 239 12.77 -16.93 4.96
CA PRO A 239 14.04 -17.35 5.54
C PRO A 239 13.90 -17.60 7.05
N PRO A 240 14.62 -18.59 7.60
CA PRO A 240 14.63 -18.83 9.04
C PRO A 240 15.00 -17.57 9.83
N GLY A 241 14.21 -17.23 10.84
CA GLY A 241 14.40 -16.04 11.67
C GLY A 241 13.60 -14.81 11.20
N ALA A 242 13.00 -14.81 10.02
CA ALA A 242 11.98 -13.83 9.66
C ALA A 242 10.69 -14.11 10.47
N ILE A 243 9.96 -13.05 10.85
CA ILE A 243 8.68 -13.20 11.57
C ILE A 243 7.70 -14.01 10.73
N THR A 244 7.66 -13.73 9.44
CA THR A 244 6.80 -14.42 8.47
C THR A 244 7.13 -15.91 8.31
N ALA A 245 8.33 -16.37 8.72
CA ALA A 245 8.66 -17.80 8.74
C ALA A 245 7.77 -18.61 9.70
N GLY A 246 7.21 -17.96 10.73
CA GLY A 246 6.26 -18.57 11.65
C GLY A 246 4.82 -18.63 11.14
N ALA A 247 4.51 -17.96 10.04
CA ALA A 247 3.15 -17.93 9.50
C ALA A 247 2.78 -19.30 8.89
N PRO A 248 1.72 -19.98 9.39
CA PRO A 248 1.29 -21.24 8.80
C PRO A 248 0.64 -21.01 7.45
N PRO A 249 0.89 -21.90 6.47
CA PRO A 249 0.23 -21.81 5.17
C PRO A 249 -1.27 -22.07 5.26
N GLY A 250 -2.04 -21.53 4.34
CA GLY A 250 -3.46 -21.72 4.25
C GLY A 250 -4.30 -20.73 5.05
N LEU A 251 -3.73 -19.62 5.48
CA LEU A 251 -4.50 -18.54 6.10
C LEU A 251 -5.15 -17.65 5.03
N GLY A 252 -6.49 -17.54 5.07
CA GLY A 252 -7.22 -16.59 4.23
C GLY A 252 -7.00 -15.15 4.69
N ILE A 253 -7.51 -14.81 5.87
CA ILE A 253 -7.34 -13.49 6.50
C ILE A 253 -6.84 -13.69 7.93
N LEU A 254 -5.78 -12.97 8.29
CA LEU A 254 -5.20 -12.93 9.64
C LEU A 254 -5.40 -11.53 10.24
N VAL A 255 -6.02 -11.49 11.44
CA VAL A 255 -6.11 -10.30 12.29
C VAL A 255 -5.25 -10.59 13.52
N LEU A 256 -4.11 -9.89 13.65
CA LEU A 256 -3.10 -10.16 14.68
C LEU A 256 -2.84 -8.91 15.54
N GLY A 257 -3.47 -8.85 16.70
CA GLY A 257 -3.29 -7.75 17.67
C GLY A 257 -3.76 -6.38 17.17
N THR A 258 -4.64 -6.31 16.16
CA THR A 258 -5.16 -5.04 15.62
C THR A 258 -6.57 -4.78 16.10
N ASP A 259 -6.84 -3.54 16.53
CA ASP A 259 -8.12 -3.14 17.11
C ASP A 259 -9.13 -2.68 16.06
N HIS A 260 -10.42 -2.72 16.42
CA HIS A 260 -11.52 -2.21 15.60
C HIS A 260 -11.45 -2.67 14.14
N THR A 261 -11.02 -3.91 13.92
CA THR A 261 -10.90 -4.49 12.58
C THR A 261 -12.25 -5.05 12.14
N THR A 262 -12.70 -4.66 10.95
CA THR A 262 -13.93 -5.21 10.35
C THR A 262 -13.61 -6.05 9.13
N VAL A 263 -13.98 -7.32 9.14
CA VAL A 263 -13.87 -8.25 8.01
C VAL A 263 -15.28 -8.55 7.50
N GLU A 264 -15.69 -7.94 6.37
CA GLU A 264 -17.07 -8.09 5.91
C GLU A 264 -17.25 -8.30 4.41
N GLY A 265 -18.25 -9.08 4.03
CA GLY A 265 -18.64 -9.22 2.62
C GLY A 265 -17.60 -9.88 1.71
N ASN A 266 -16.55 -10.51 2.26
CA ASN A 266 -15.51 -11.15 1.47
C ASN A 266 -15.96 -12.55 1.01
N LEU A 267 -15.48 -12.99 -0.15
CA LEU A 267 -15.49 -14.37 -0.58
C LEU A 267 -14.16 -15.04 -0.19
N ILE A 268 -14.17 -15.89 0.80
CA ILE A 268 -12.98 -16.55 1.36
C ILE A 268 -13.11 -18.04 1.08
N ARG A 269 -12.22 -18.58 0.22
CA ARG A 269 -12.40 -19.95 -0.23
C ARG A 269 -11.12 -20.72 -0.47
N ASP A 270 -11.21 -22.02 -0.30
CA ASP A 270 -10.15 -22.98 -0.65
C ASP A 270 -8.80 -22.65 0.02
N ASN A 271 -8.82 -22.07 1.25
CA ASN A 271 -7.64 -21.86 2.06
C ASN A 271 -7.51 -23.05 3.03
N ASP A 272 -6.47 -23.85 2.90
CA ASP A 272 -6.34 -25.16 3.58
C ASP A 272 -6.23 -25.06 5.10
N GLY A 273 -5.73 -23.94 5.62
CA GLY A 273 -5.59 -23.72 7.06
C GLY A 273 -6.89 -23.21 7.70
N VAL A 274 -7.24 -21.96 7.49
CA VAL A 274 -8.45 -21.34 8.03
C VAL A 274 -8.87 -20.12 7.18
N GLY A 275 -10.17 -19.88 7.09
CA GLY A 275 -10.69 -18.73 6.35
C GLY A 275 -10.35 -17.39 6.99
N VAL A 276 -10.64 -17.22 8.28
CA VAL A 276 -10.30 -16.02 9.07
C VAL A 276 -9.75 -16.47 10.41
N MET A 277 -8.64 -15.89 10.81
CA MET A 277 -8.03 -16.06 12.12
C MET A 277 -7.91 -14.72 12.83
N VAL A 278 -8.38 -14.64 14.08
CA VAL A 278 -8.21 -13.48 14.95
C VAL A 278 -7.38 -13.96 16.15
N SER A 279 -6.26 -13.34 16.40
CA SER A 279 -5.33 -13.76 17.45
C SER A 279 -4.56 -12.59 18.05
N GLU A 280 -4.04 -12.79 19.24
CA GLU A 280 -3.09 -11.88 19.86
C GLU A 280 -1.74 -11.88 19.12
N THR A 281 -1.00 -10.79 19.25
CA THR A 281 0.34 -10.64 18.63
C THR A 281 1.30 -11.77 19.03
N ASN A 282 1.21 -12.26 20.27
CA ASN A 282 2.08 -13.32 20.80
C ASN A 282 1.94 -14.67 20.07
N PHE A 283 0.94 -14.82 19.22
CA PHE A 283 0.81 -16.01 18.36
C PHE A 283 2.01 -16.18 17.42
N LEU A 284 2.56 -15.09 16.88
CA LEU A 284 3.73 -15.11 15.99
C LEU A 284 4.99 -14.52 16.63
N VAL A 285 4.83 -13.62 17.61
CA VAL A 285 5.95 -12.85 18.18
C VAL A 285 6.01 -13.09 19.68
N THR A 286 7.08 -13.70 20.14
CA THR A 286 7.27 -14.07 21.55
C THR A 286 7.97 -12.98 22.39
N THR A 287 8.36 -11.87 21.80
CA THR A 287 9.02 -10.76 22.49
C THR A 287 7.99 -9.70 22.82
N PRO A 288 7.50 -9.62 24.07
CA PRO A 288 6.50 -8.62 24.45
C PRO A 288 7.09 -7.20 24.43
N ASP A 289 6.24 -6.21 24.17
CA ASP A 289 6.54 -4.79 24.34
C ASP A 289 5.44 -4.18 25.22
N ASP A 290 5.78 -3.78 26.43
CA ASP A 290 4.83 -3.22 27.42
C ASP A 290 4.11 -1.94 26.96
N ARG A 291 4.53 -1.37 25.84
CA ARG A 291 3.89 -0.20 25.20
C ARG A 291 2.76 -0.57 24.25
N MET A 292 2.51 -1.86 24.06
CA MET A 292 1.50 -2.38 23.14
C MET A 292 0.47 -3.21 23.88
N ASP A 293 -0.78 -3.10 23.47
CA ASP A 293 -1.79 -4.10 23.79
C ASP A 293 -1.72 -5.21 22.74
N PRO A 294 -1.35 -6.44 23.08
CA PRO A 294 -1.23 -7.52 22.11
C PRO A 294 -2.57 -8.10 21.65
N PHE A 295 -3.67 -7.76 22.33
CA PHE A 295 -4.98 -8.34 22.07
C PHE A 295 -5.77 -7.56 21.02
N PRO A 296 -6.45 -8.24 20.09
CA PRO A 296 -7.28 -7.59 19.08
C PRO A 296 -8.67 -7.27 19.62
N ASP A 297 -8.87 -6.02 20.04
CA ASP A 297 -10.15 -5.56 20.56
C ASP A 297 -11.16 -5.19 19.47
N SER A 298 -12.44 -5.45 19.72
CA SER A 298 -13.57 -5.01 18.87
C SER A 298 -13.49 -5.47 17.40
N THR A 299 -12.89 -6.64 17.14
CA THR A 299 -12.89 -7.26 15.81
C THR A 299 -14.28 -7.76 15.43
N GLN A 300 -14.73 -7.46 14.22
CA GLN A 300 -16.01 -7.90 13.68
C GLN A 300 -15.81 -8.72 12.40
N VAL A 301 -16.39 -9.91 12.35
CA VAL A 301 -16.39 -10.79 11.16
C VAL A 301 -17.83 -10.96 10.70
N LEU A 302 -18.23 -10.28 9.61
CA LEU A 302 -19.63 -10.11 9.23
C LEU A 302 -19.88 -10.45 7.76
N ARG A 303 -20.98 -11.13 7.46
CA ARG A 303 -21.50 -11.31 6.09
C ARG A 303 -20.49 -11.84 5.08
N ASN A 304 -19.44 -12.55 5.51
CA ASN A 304 -18.51 -13.21 4.61
C ASN A 304 -19.08 -14.52 4.08
N VAL A 305 -18.67 -14.90 2.89
CA VAL A 305 -18.97 -16.22 2.31
C VAL A 305 -17.73 -17.10 2.45
N PHE A 306 -17.85 -18.20 3.19
CA PHE A 306 -16.80 -19.18 3.40
C PHE A 306 -17.08 -20.45 2.60
N LEU A 307 -16.13 -20.87 1.76
CA LEU A 307 -16.23 -22.09 0.96
C LEU A 307 -14.94 -22.90 1.07
N ASN A 308 -15.05 -24.16 1.47
CA ASN A 308 -13.95 -25.13 1.48
C ASN A 308 -12.67 -24.67 2.18
N ASN A 309 -12.77 -23.90 3.27
CA ASN A 309 -11.60 -23.55 4.07
C ASN A 309 -11.37 -24.58 5.17
N GLY A 310 -10.12 -24.71 5.65
CA GLY A 310 -9.78 -25.59 6.77
C GLY A 310 -9.65 -27.07 6.40
N SER A 311 -9.41 -27.39 5.13
CA SER A 311 -9.35 -28.78 4.67
C SER A 311 -8.08 -29.52 5.10
N ASN A 312 -6.97 -28.79 5.36
CA ASN A 312 -5.67 -29.37 5.72
C ASN A 312 -4.81 -28.36 6.52
N PRO A 313 -5.21 -27.96 7.73
CA PRO A 313 -4.41 -27.08 8.57
C PRO A 313 -3.08 -27.73 8.93
N GLN A 314 -1.99 -26.95 8.89
CA GLN A 314 -0.62 -27.43 9.10
C GLN A 314 0.11 -26.62 10.19
N GLY A 315 1.19 -27.18 10.72
CA GLY A 315 2.07 -26.54 11.69
C GLY A 315 1.35 -26.08 12.95
N THR A 316 1.72 -24.92 13.47
CA THR A 316 1.15 -24.35 14.70
C THR A 316 -0.37 -24.23 14.66
N LEU A 317 -0.97 -24.00 13.49
CA LEU A 317 -2.43 -23.95 13.36
C LEU A 317 -3.06 -25.32 13.64
N ARG A 318 -2.46 -26.40 13.13
CA ARG A 318 -2.94 -27.77 13.44
C ARG A 318 -2.86 -28.07 14.93
N ASP A 319 -1.73 -27.73 15.55
CA ASP A 319 -1.52 -27.94 16.98
C ASP A 319 -2.58 -27.21 17.83
N LEU A 320 -2.90 -25.96 17.48
CA LEU A 320 -3.96 -25.18 18.16
C LEU A 320 -5.34 -25.80 18.00
N LEU A 321 -5.69 -26.26 16.80
CA LEU A 321 -6.97 -26.90 16.55
C LEU A 321 -7.10 -28.24 17.33
N ASP A 322 -6.02 -28.99 17.42
CA ASP A 322 -5.97 -30.23 18.20
C ASP A 322 -6.14 -29.96 19.71
N ILE A 323 -5.50 -28.91 20.25
CA ILE A 323 -5.67 -28.45 21.64
C ILE A 323 -7.13 -28.02 21.88
N ALA A 324 -7.74 -27.31 20.93
CA ALA A 324 -9.13 -26.87 21.00
C ALA A 324 -10.17 -28.02 20.78
N GLY A 325 -9.72 -29.20 20.45
CA GLY A 325 -10.60 -30.34 20.16
C GLY A 325 -11.40 -30.22 18.86
N VAL A 326 -10.95 -29.39 17.94
CA VAL A 326 -11.55 -29.19 16.62
C VAL A 326 -11.00 -30.25 15.66
N LYS A 327 -11.91 -31.06 15.08
CA LYS A 327 -11.57 -32.15 14.14
C LYS A 327 -11.71 -31.70 12.69
#